data_78c75b89d6aa8e1e37da64d08f5040b6
#
_entry.id   78c75b89d6aa8e1e37da64d08f5040b6
#
_cell.length_a   1.000
_cell.length_b   1.000
_cell.length_c   1.000
_cell.angle_alpha   90.00
_cell.angle_beta   90.00
_cell.angle_gamma   90.00
#
_symmetry.space_group_name_H-M   'P 1'
#
loop_
_entity.id
_entity.type
_entity.pdbx_description
1 polymer ?
#
loop_
_entity_poly.entity_id
_entity_poly.type
_entity_poly.pdbx_seq_one_letter_code
_entity_poly.pdbx_strand_id
1 'polypeptide(L)'
;MCVYIYDRNLNRILFSCFVNDSCSEFEFIQRIVEKISNFKLNRTPLFVARYPVGINYRVKTILSDIESNDGHIIGIYGPGGIGKTTIAKAIFNRICDHFDGFCYLENLRERSGTNAGVIELQETLLLEILHDRNLKVGNKSRGINMIKERLSFMRILLVLDDVDKWIQIENLLGRCDWFASGSKIIITTRDKHLLATLGKCCSTYEVKGLDQDEALELLSMHAFQSNKPKEDYLELANRVIQYARGLPLALVIMGADLNGRTKPQWRSAADKYERIPNEEIQKILEISYEGLDEIEKNIFLDIACFFKGFFKEYVMDILNACDLHPIYGIQKLFDKCLITVDQYDRLLMHDLLQQMGRDIIRQESPQMLGERSRLWCYEDVHKVLTQNTVCII
;
A
#
# COMPACT_ATOMS: atom_id res chain seq x y z
N MET A 1 2.11 -0.25 -48.51
CA MET A 1 1.18 0.84 -48.14
C MET A 1 1.23 1.00 -46.62
N CYS A 2 1.34 2.23 -46.11
CA CYS A 2 1.33 2.50 -44.69
C CYS A 2 -0.08 2.96 -44.29
N VAL A 3 -0.70 2.30 -43.28
CA VAL A 3 -1.98 2.70 -42.73
C VAL A 3 -1.74 3.30 -41.36
N TYR A 4 -2.27 4.48 -41.13
CA TYR A 4 -2.21 5.21 -39.87
C TYR A 4 -3.61 5.34 -39.29
N ILE A 5 -3.79 4.99 -38.04
CA ILE A 5 -5.01 5.30 -37.28
C ILE A 5 -4.68 6.50 -36.40
N TYR A 6 -5.37 7.61 -36.66
CA TYR A 6 -5.17 8.87 -35.96
C TYR A 6 -6.32 9.13 -34.99
N ASP A 7 -6.00 9.37 -33.74
CA ASP A 7 -6.99 9.78 -32.73
C ASP A 7 -7.07 11.30 -32.70
N ARG A 8 -8.21 11.82 -33.13
CA ARG A 8 -8.47 13.27 -33.16
C ARG A 8 -8.54 13.91 -31.77
N ASN A 9 -8.96 13.15 -30.76
CA ASN A 9 -9.09 13.66 -29.38
C ASN A 9 -7.72 13.78 -28.68
N LEU A 10 -6.80 12.88 -29.01
CA LEU A 10 -5.45 12.84 -28.44
C LEU A 10 -4.40 13.49 -29.36
N ASN A 11 -4.79 13.94 -30.54
CA ASN A 11 -3.93 14.57 -31.55
C ASN A 11 -2.65 13.75 -31.86
N ARG A 12 -2.77 12.40 -31.95
CA ARG A 12 -1.65 11.49 -32.18
C ARG A 12 -2.02 10.29 -33.05
N ILE A 13 -1.00 9.70 -33.68
CA ILE A 13 -1.14 8.44 -34.40
C ILE A 13 -1.15 7.32 -33.37
N LEU A 14 -2.27 6.61 -33.28
CA LEU A 14 -2.44 5.46 -32.40
C LEU A 14 -1.80 4.20 -32.97
N PHE A 15 -1.65 4.13 -34.28
CA PHE A 15 -1.25 2.92 -34.95
C PHE A 15 -0.63 3.20 -36.32
N SER A 16 0.49 2.51 -36.63
CA SER A 16 1.04 2.43 -37.98
C SER A 16 1.31 0.98 -38.36
N CYS A 17 0.91 0.58 -39.56
CA CYS A 17 1.16 -0.76 -40.07
C CYS A 17 1.75 -0.68 -41.49
N PHE A 18 2.81 -1.43 -41.73
CA PHE A 18 3.34 -1.64 -43.06
C PHE A 18 2.64 -2.85 -43.70
N VAL A 19 2.04 -2.67 -44.85
CA VAL A 19 1.48 -3.76 -45.65
C VAL A 19 2.64 -4.31 -46.51
N ASN A 20 3.06 -5.55 -46.23
CA ASN A 20 3.89 -6.29 -47.16
C ASN A 20 3.00 -6.88 -48.26
N ASP A 21 3.45 -6.91 -49.50
CA ASP A 21 2.72 -7.39 -50.67
C ASP A 21 2.28 -8.87 -50.62
N SER A 22 2.68 -9.61 -49.54
CA SER A 22 2.36 -11.03 -49.33
C SER A 22 1.25 -11.29 -48.29
N CYS A 23 0.66 -10.26 -47.70
CA CYS A 23 -0.37 -10.45 -46.67
C CYS A 23 -1.77 -10.31 -47.28
N SER A 24 -2.68 -11.27 -47.03
CA SER A 24 -4.07 -11.15 -47.47
C SER A 24 -4.77 -9.98 -46.76
N GLU A 25 -5.71 -9.32 -47.45
CA GLU A 25 -6.52 -8.23 -46.87
C GLU A 25 -7.24 -8.66 -45.59
N PHE A 26 -7.69 -9.89 -45.52
CA PHE A 26 -8.35 -10.48 -44.37
C PHE A 26 -7.40 -10.59 -43.16
N GLU A 27 -6.19 -11.11 -43.34
CA GLU A 27 -5.17 -11.18 -42.27
C GLU A 27 -4.75 -9.78 -41.78
N PHE A 28 -4.68 -8.82 -42.71
CA PHE A 28 -4.39 -7.45 -42.36
C PHE A 28 -5.50 -6.83 -41.51
N ILE A 29 -6.77 -6.98 -41.91
CA ILE A 29 -7.92 -6.51 -41.15
C ILE A 29 -7.98 -7.20 -39.79
N GLN A 30 -7.76 -8.52 -39.71
CA GLN A 30 -7.72 -9.24 -38.44
C GLN A 30 -6.64 -8.68 -37.49
N ARG A 31 -5.44 -8.41 -37.98
CA ARG A 31 -4.35 -7.79 -37.19
C ARG A 31 -4.72 -6.40 -36.69
N ILE A 32 -5.40 -5.59 -37.50
CA ILE A 32 -5.90 -4.27 -37.10
C ILE A 32 -6.97 -4.42 -36.02
N VAL A 33 -7.95 -5.27 -36.23
CA VAL A 33 -9.05 -5.54 -35.25
C VAL A 33 -8.48 -6.04 -33.92
N GLU A 34 -7.53 -6.97 -33.98
CA GLU A 34 -6.88 -7.52 -32.80
C GLU A 34 -6.07 -6.45 -32.03
N LYS A 35 -5.32 -5.61 -32.72
CA LYS A 35 -4.60 -4.49 -32.11
C LYS A 35 -5.53 -3.44 -31.52
N ILE A 36 -6.60 -3.06 -32.21
CA ILE A 36 -7.59 -2.11 -31.70
C ILE A 36 -8.33 -2.70 -30.50
N SER A 37 -8.68 -3.98 -30.52
CA SER A 37 -9.35 -4.66 -29.42
C SER A 37 -8.43 -4.73 -28.19
N ASN A 38 -7.16 -5.09 -28.38
CA ASN A 38 -6.18 -5.10 -27.30
C ASN A 38 -5.93 -3.71 -26.71
N PHE A 39 -5.86 -2.67 -27.57
CA PHE A 39 -5.73 -1.28 -27.16
C PHE A 39 -6.96 -0.81 -26.36
N LYS A 40 -8.18 -1.21 -26.73
CA LYS A 40 -9.40 -0.91 -25.96
C LYS A 40 -9.46 -1.68 -24.65
N LEU A 41 -9.04 -2.95 -24.60
CA LEU A 41 -9.03 -3.77 -23.39
C LEU A 41 -8.06 -3.19 -22.34
N ASN A 42 -6.89 -2.73 -22.75
CA ASN A 42 -5.93 -2.12 -21.83
C ASN A 42 -6.37 -0.72 -21.34
N ARG A 43 -7.33 -0.08 -22.00
CA ARG A 43 -7.95 1.19 -21.58
C ARG A 43 -9.17 1.05 -20.67
N THR A 44 -9.53 -0.18 -20.29
CA THR A 44 -10.59 -0.37 -19.29
C THR A 44 -10.10 0.18 -17.97
N PRO A 45 -10.77 1.18 -17.38
CA PRO A 45 -10.33 1.75 -16.10
C PRO A 45 -10.28 0.67 -15.02
N LEU A 46 -9.25 0.72 -14.20
CA LEU A 46 -9.13 -0.16 -13.05
C LEU A 46 -10.23 0.16 -12.03
N PHE A 47 -10.79 -0.86 -11.41
CA PHE A 47 -11.69 -0.68 -10.29
C PHE A 47 -10.91 -0.10 -9.10
N VAL A 48 -11.24 1.12 -8.70
CA VAL A 48 -10.54 1.85 -7.64
C VAL A 48 -10.99 1.38 -6.26
N ALA A 49 -12.26 1.58 -5.96
CA ALA A 49 -12.92 1.16 -4.73
C ALA A 49 -14.44 1.25 -4.89
N ARG A 50 -15.21 0.51 -4.06
CA ARG A 50 -16.67 0.60 -4.06
C ARG A 50 -17.15 2.01 -3.70
N TYR A 51 -16.51 2.65 -2.73
CA TYR A 51 -16.79 4.02 -2.29
C TYR A 51 -15.45 4.78 -2.14
N PRO A 52 -15.06 5.57 -3.16
CA PRO A 52 -13.76 6.24 -3.20
C PRO A 52 -13.78 7.58 -2.42
N VAL A 53 -14.06 7.53 -1.12
CA VAL A 53 -14.12 8.70 -0.25
C VAL A 53 -12.74 9.33 -0.08
N GLY A 54 -12.63 10.67 -0.14
CA GLY A 54 -11.41 11.45 0.09
C GLY A 54 -10.32 11.30 -0.98
N ILE A 55 -10.54 10.53 -2.05
CA ILE A 55 -9.52 10.22 -3.06
C ILE A 55 -9.20 11.39 -3.97
N ASN A 56 -10.23 12.17 -4.37
CA ASN A 56 -10.06 13.22 -5.36
C ASN A 56 -9.05 14.30 -4.92
N TYR A 57 -9.08 14.71 -3.65
CA TYR A 57 -8.13 15.68 -3.11
C TYR A 57 -6.70 15.13 -3.12
N ARG A 58 -6.50 13.89 -2.63
CA ARG A 58 -5.21 13.21 -2.58
C ARG A 58 -4.60 13.02 -3.96
N VAL A 59 -5.41 12.59 -4.92
CA VAL A 59 -5.00 12.45 -6.33
C VAL A 59 -4.61 13.80 -6.92
N LYS A 60 -5.41 14.85 -6.69
CA LYS A 60 -5.10 16.21 -7.18
C LYS A 60 -3.76 16.72 -6.63
N THR A 61 -3.51 16.53 -5.35
CA THR A 61 -2.25 16.93 -4.71
C THR A 61 -1.06 16.21 -5.34
N ILE A 62 -1.14 14.89 -5.52
CA ILE A 62 -0.06 14.11 -6.11
C ILE A 62 0.16 14.50 -7.59
N LEU A 63 -0.92 14.75 -8.33
CA LEU A 63 -0.80 15.17 -9.74
C LEU A 63 -0.17 16.54 -9.88
N SER A 64 -0.46 17.49 -8.98
CA SER A 64 0.22 18.79 -8.99
C SER A 64 1.72 18.66 -8.71
N ASP A 65 2.13 17.72 -7.84
CA ASP A 65 3.53 17.42 -7.60
C ASP A 65 4.20 16.75 -8.83
N ILE A 66 3.46 15.90 -9.55
CA ILE A 66 3.93 15.26 -10.79
C ILE A 66 4.20 16.30 -11.88
N GLU A 67 3.36 17.33 -11.98
CA GLU A 67 3.49 18.39 -12.99
C GLU A 67 4.60 19.40 -12.65
N SER A 68 4.82 19.66 -11.36
CA SER A 68 5.80 20.64 -10.88
C SER A 68 7.23 20.10 -10.79
N ASN A 69 7.40 18.79 -10.72
CA ASN A 69 8.69 18.14 -10.53
C ASN A 69 9.11 17.36 -11.80
N ASP A 70 10.36 17.59 -12.25
CA ASP A 70 10.99 16.81 -13.35
C ASP A 70 11.30 15.36 -12.94
N GLY A 71 11.01 14.97 -11.70
CA GLY A 71 11.23 13.62 -11.19
C GLY A 71 10.42 12.57 -11.96
N HIS A 72 11.08 11.46 -12.29
CA HIS A 72 10.45 10.35 -13.00
C HIS A 72 9.66 9.43 -12.08
N ILE A 73 9.94 9.41 -10.76
CA ILE A 73 9.37 8.46 -9.79
C ILE A 73 8.58 9.20 -8.72
N ILE A 74 7.41 8.66 -8.41
CA ILE A 74 6.55 9.09 -7.31
C ILE A 74 6.38 7.91 -6.35
N GLY A 75 6.89 8.05 -5.13
CA GLY A 75 6.74 7.09 -4.07
C GLY A 75 5.55 7.42 -3.18
N ILE A 76 4.54 6.56 -3.16
CA ILE A 76 3.37 6.67 -2.27
C ILE A 76 3.57 5.70 -1.11
N TYR A 77 3.73 6.21 0.12
CA TYR A 77 4.03 5.38 1.27
C TYR A 77 3.07 5.61 2.45
N GLY A 78 3.04 4.64 3.37
CA GLY A 78 2.22 4.66 4.57
C GLY A 78 1.88 3.26 5.07
N PRO A 79 1.19 3.14 6.20
CA PRO A 79 0.87 1.84 6.81
C PRO A 79 -0.04 0.97 5.93
N GLY A 80 -0.13 -0.32 6.27
CA GLY A 80 -1.08 -1.24 5.64
C GLY A 80 -2.52 -0.75 5.79
N GLY A 81 -3.33 -0.88 4.73
CA GLY A 81 -4.75 -0.50 4.77
C GLY A 81 -5.06 1.00 4.68
N ILE A 82 -4.05 1.89 4.52
CA ILE A 82 -4.24 3.36 4.45
C ILE A 82 -4.78 3.85 3.09
N GLY A 83 -4.86 2.98 2.08
CA GLY A 83 -5.42 3.32 0.76
C GLY A 83 -4.40 3.66 -0.33
N LYS A 84 -3.12 3.29 -0.19
CA LYS A 84 -2.07 3.54 -1.21
C LYS A 84 -2.43 2.99 -2.59
N THR A 85 -2.78 1.72 -2.66
CA THR A 85 -3.23 1.04 -3.89
C THR A 85 -4.43 1.74 -4.53
N THR A 86 -5.38 2.17 -3.72
CA THR A 86 -6.60 2.87 -4.16
C THR A 86 -6.24 4.22 -4.82
N ILE A 87 -5.33 4.98 -4.20
CA ILE A 87 -4.83 6.25 -4.74
C ILE A 87 -4.05 6.01 -6.02
N ALA A 88 -3.16 5.00 -6.07
CA ALA A 88 -2.37 4.67 -7.25
C ALA A 88 -3.27 4.27 -8.45
N LYS A 89 -4.30 3.45 -8.22
CA LYS A 89 -5.31 3.10 -9.24
C LYS A 89 -6.08 4.33 -9.75
N ALA A 90 -6.45 5.22 -8.84
CA ALA A 90 -7.15 6.45 -9.22
C ALA A 90 -6.27 7.40 -10.06
N ILE A 91 -4.98 7.53 -9.72
CA ILE A 91 -4.01 8.29 -10.50
C ILE A 91 -3.83 7.64 -11.87
N PHE A 92 -3.58 6.32 -11.90
CA PHE A 92 -3.40 5.57 -13.14
C PHE A 92 -4.55 5.80 -14.11
N ASN A 93 -5.79 5.60 -13.67
CA ASN A 93 -6.98 5.81 -14.48
C ASN A 93 -7.11 7.26 -15.02
N ARG A 94 -6.56 8.24 -14.30
CA ARG A 94 -6.68 9.65 -14.65
C ARG A 94 -5.67 10.10 -15.70
N ILE A 95 -4.47 9.49 -15.71
CA ILE A 95 -3.37 9.99 -16.56
C ILE A 95 -2.83 8.98 -17.57
N CYS A 96 -3.24 7.70 -17.54
CA CYS A 96 -2.69 6.67 -18.43
C CYS A 96 -2.78 7.03 -19.93
N ASP A 97 -3.84 7.71 -20.33
CA ASP A 97 -4.04 8.13 -21.73
C ASP A 97 -3.03 9.17 -22.26
N HIS A 98 -2.27 9.80 -21.38
CA HIS A 98 -1.24 10.77 -21.75
C HIS A 98 0.12 10.12 -22.10
N PHE A 99 0.24 8.78 -22.02
CA PHE A 99 1.46 8.04 -22.24
C PHE A 99 1.36 7.14 -23.48
N ASP A 100 2.51 6.81 -24.07
CA ASP A 100 2.58 5.94 -25.24
C ASP A 100 2.32 4.49 -24.90
N GLY A 101 2.66 4.11 -23.65
CA GLY A 101 2.37 2.82 -23.05
C GLY A 101 2.18 2.94 -21.54
N PHE A 102 1.37 2.07 -20.98
CA PHE A 102 1.11 2.07 -19.54
C PHE A 102 0.93 0.65 -19.03
N CYS A 103 1.33 0.42 -17.77
CA CYS A 103 1.21 -0.87 -17.12
C CYS A 103 0.99 -0.67 -15.61
N TYR A 104 0.11 -1.50 -15.03
CA TYR A 104 -0.15 -1.55 -13.60
C TYR A 104 0.18 -2.93 -13.05
N LEU A 105 1.30 -3.06 -12.35
CA LEU A 105 1.74 -4.31 -11.72
C LEU A 105 1.27 -4.36 -10.26
N GLU A 106 0.28 -5.20 -9.98
CA GLU A 106 -0.29 -5.38 -8.64
C GLU A 106 0.48 -6.41 -7.81
N ASN A 107 0.47 -6.22 -6.47
CA ASN A 107 0.92 -7.20 -5.48
C ASN A 107 2.37 -7.70 -5.71
N LEU A 108 3.31 -6.78 -5.97
CA LEU A 108 4.70 -7.15 -6.26
C LEU A 108 5.33 -7.97 -5.14
N ARG A 109 5.00 -7.68 -3.89
CA ARG A 109 5.48 -8.43 -2.74
C ARG A 109 5.25 -9.93 -2.88
N GLU A 110 4.05 -10.33 -3.23
CA GLU A 110 3.67 -11.73 -3.35
C GLU A 110 4.17 -12.34 -4.66
N ARG A 111 3.95 -11.63 -5.78
CA ARG A 111 4.25 -12.14 -7.12
C ARG A 111 5.74 -12.29 -7.41
N SER A 112 6.59 -11.46 -6.82
CA SER A 112 8.05 -11.50 -7.03
C SER A 112 8.79 -12.46 -6.09
N GLY A 113 8.11 -13.25 -5.28
CA GLY A 113 8.71 -14.16 -4.31
C GLY A 113 9.55 -15.28 -4.93
N THR A 114 9.37 -15.56 -6.21
CA THR A 114 10.11 -16.57 -6.97
C THR A 114 10.71 -16.02 -8.26
N ASN A 115 11.73 -16.69 -8.80
CA ASN A 115 12.30 -16.31 -10.10
C ASN A 115 11.26 -16.38 -11.23
N ALA A 116 10.34 -17.35 -11.19
CA ALA A 116 9.26 -17.46 -12.17
C ALA A 116 8.31 -16.27 -12.09
N GLY A 117 7.95 -15.83 -10.88
CA GLY A 117 7.10 -14.66 -10.69
C GLY A 117 7.73 -13.36 -11.18
N VAL A 118 9.05 -13.18 -10.99
CA VAL A 118 9.77 -12.02 -11.56
C VAL A 118 9.72 -12.04 -13.09
N ILE A 119 9.92 -13.20 -13.73
CA ILE A 119 9.84 -13.33 -15.18
C ILE A 119 8.42 -13.03 -15.67
N GLU A 120 7.41 -13.54 -15.00
CA GLU A 120 6.00 -13.25 -15.30
C GLU A 120 5.68 -11.75 -15.21
N LEU A 121 6.20 -11.05 -14.20
CA LEU A 121 6.03 -9.59 -14.07
C LEU A 121 6.72 -8.85 -15.22
N GLN A 122 7.92 -9.26 -15.64
CA GLN A 122 8.62 -8.69 -16.79
C GLN A 122 7.86 -8.96 -18.10
N GLU A 123 7.32 -10.17 -18.29
CA GLU A 123 6.49 -10.52 -19.46
C GLU A 123 5.19 -9.70 -19.47
N THR A 124 4.52 -9.54 -18.30
CA THR A 124 3.32 -8.72 -18.16
C THR A 124 3.60 -7.26 -18.54
N LEU A 125 4.68 -6.68 -18.02
CA LEU A 125 5.11 -5.32 -18.33
C LEU A 125 5.31 -5.11 -19.84
N LEU A 126 6.07 -6.00 -20.48
CA LEU A 126 6.34 -5.92 -21.90
C LEU A 126 5.10 -6.17 -22.76
N LEU A 127 4.24 -7.12 -22.35
CA LEU A 127 3.00 -7.41 -23.04
C LEU A 127 2.01 -6.23 -23.00
N GLU A 128 1.81 -5.62 -21.84
CA GLU A 128 0.85 -4.50 -21.69
C GLU A 128 1.29 -3.25 -22.44
N ILE A 129 2.61 -2.96 -22.48
CA ILE A 129 3.12 -1.77 -23.16
C ILE A 129 3.29 -2.00 -24.66
N LEU A 130 3.86 -3.14 -25.08
CA LEU A 130 4.19 -3.41 -26.49
C LEU A 130 3.07 -4.10 -27.27
N HIS A 131 2.07 -4.66 -26.56
CA HIS A 131 0.96 -5.44 -27.13
C HIS A 131 1.43 -6.66 -27.96
N ASP A 132 2.60 -7.23 -27.63
CA ASP A 132 3.16 -8.40 -28.31
C ASP A 132 2.97 -9.67 -27.44
N ARG A 133 1.95 -10.47 -27.79
CA ARG A 133 1.60 -11.71 -27.08
C ARG A 133 2.61 -12.86 -27.25
N ASN A 134 3.49 -12.77 -28.24
CA ASN A 134 4.47 -13.81 -28.52
C ASN A 134 5.80 -13.60 -27.81
N LEU A 135 5.94 -12.49 -27.10
CA LEU A 135 7.14 -12.11 -26.38
C LEU A 135 7.35 -13.00 -25.18
N LYS A 136 8.47 -13.69 -25.10
CA LYS A 136 8.88 -14.56 -24.00
C LYS A 136 10.21 -14.13 -23.43
N VAL A 137 10.26 -14.09 -22.09
CA VAL A 137 11.43 -13.69 -21.32
C VAL A 137 12.16 -14.91 -20.83
N GLY A 138 13.03 -15.57 -21.31
CA GLY A 138 13.63 -16.84 -20.85
C GLY A 138 14.27 -16.81 -19.46
N ASN A 139 14.77 -15.66 -19.00
CA ASN A 139 15.31 -15.45 -17.65
C ASN A 139 15.30 -13.98 -17.24
N LYS A 140 15.45 -13.68 -15.94
CA LYS A 140 15.41 -12.33 -15.35
C LYS A 140 16.37 -11.33 -16.03
N SER A 141 17.61 -11.74 -16.25
CA SER A 141 18.65 -10.86 -16.82
C SER A 141 18.35 -10.48 -18.26
N ARG A 142 17.78 -11.42 -19.02
CA ARG A 142 17.32 -11.14 -20.38
C ARG A 142 16.09 -10.22 -20.36
N GLY A 143 15.18 -10.43 -19.42
CA GLY A 143 13.99 -9.61 -19.27
C GLY A 143 14.28 -8.15 -19.00
N ILE A 144 15.20 -7.85 -18.09
CA ILE A 144 15.57 -6.46 -17.79
C ILE A 144 16.25 -5.77 -18.99
N ASN A 145 17.07 -6.48 -19.77
CA ASN A 145 17.66 -5.95 -20.99
C ASN A 145 16.59 -5.68 -22.05
N MET A 146 15.61 -6.59 -22.21
CA MET A 146 14.49 -6.39 -23.12
C MET A 146 13.63 -5.19 -22.73
N ILE A 147 13.37 -4.99 -21.43
CA ILE A 147 12.67 -3.81 -20.91
C ILE A 147 13.44 -2.55 -21.31
N LYS A 148 14.74 -2.50 -21.01
CA LYS A 148 15.60 -1.38 -21.41
C LYS A 148 15.55 -1.10 -22.90
N GLU A 149 15.82 -2.10 -23.76
CA GLU A 149 15.92 -1.94 -25.20
C GLU A 149 14.59 -1.52 -25.84
N ARG A 150 13.47 -2.06 -25.36
CA ARG A 150 12.16 -1.86 -25.98
C ARG A 150 11.42 -0.63 -25.49
N LEU A 151 11.63 -0.22 -24.21
CA LEU A 151 10.86 0.85 -23.57
C LEU A 151 11.64 2.18 -23.48
N SER A 152 12.95 2.21 -23.76
CA SER A 152 13.77 3.42 -23.58
C SER A 152 13.35 4.61 -24.46
N PHE A 153 12.64 4.39 -25.55
CA PHE A 153 12.18 5.43 -26.47
C PHE A 153 10.69 5.78 -26.31
N MET A 154 10.01 5.12 -25.38
CA MET A 154 8.59 5.31 -25.14
C MET A 154 8.35 6.11 -23.87
N ARG A 155 7.42 7.05 -23.91
CA ARG A 155 6.94 7.74 -22.71
C ARG A 155 5.91 6.87 -22.02
N ILE A 156 6.30 6.23 -20.91
CA ILE A 156 5.49 5.24 -20.22
C ILE A 156 4.96 5.72 -18.87
N LEU A 157 3.79 5.18 -18.49
CA LEU A 157 3.29 5.20 -17.12
C LEU A 157 3.37 3.78 -16.55
N LEU A 158 4.18 3.60 -15.52
CA LEU A 158 4.33 2.33 -14.84
C LEU A 158 3.96 2.46 -13.38
N VAL A 159 3.07 1.60 -12.89
CA VAL A 159 2.75 1.51 -11.47
C VAL A 159 3.26 0.19 -10.90
N LEU A 160 4.07 0.28 -9.86
CA LEU A 160 4.58 -0.84 -9.07
C LEU A 160 3.88 -0.82 -7.71
N ASP A 161 2.90 -1.71 -7.52
CA ASP A 161 2.07 -1.70 -6.31
C ASP A 161 2.54 -2.72 -5.27
N ASP A 162 2.59 -2.30 -4.00
CA ASP A 162 3.03 -3.05 -2.82
C ASP A 162 4.48 -3.57 -2.91
N VAL A 163 5.41 -2.69 -3.24
CA VAL A 163 6.85 -2.98 -3.27
C VAL A 163 7.39 -3.04 -1.84
N ASP A 164 8.16 -4.08 -1.50
CA ASP A 164 8.77 -4.27 -0.17
C ASP A 164 10.29 -4.49 -0.19
N LYS A 165 10.87 -4.74 -1.37
CA LYS A 165 12.31 -5.01 -1.52
C LYS A 165 12.91 -4.25 -2.71
N TRP A 166 14.11 -3.75 -2.53
CA TRP A 166 14.88 -3.07 -3.58
C TRP A 166 15.01 -3.90 -4.86
N ILE A 167 15.27 -5.20 -4.71
CA ILE A 167 15.46 -6.11 -5.84
C ILE A 167 14.26 -6.18 -6.80
N GLN A 168 13.04 -5.89 -6.32
CA GLN A 168 11.84 -5.83 -7.15
C GLN A 168 11.92 -4.65 -8.13
N ILE A 169 12.36 -3.50 -7.62
CA ILE A 169 12.58 -2.29 -8.44
C ILE A 169 13.68 -2.55 -9.46
N GLU A 170 14.82 -3.10 -9.01
CA GLU A 170 15.95 -3.41 -9.88
C GLU A 170 15.58 -4.37 -11.01
N ASN A 171 14.81 -5.41 -10.74
CA ASN A 171 14.38 -6.40 -11.74
C ASN A 171 13.39 -5.86 -12.79
N LEU A 172 12.68 -4.76 -12.50
CA LEU A 172 11.65 -4.20 -13.39
C LEU A 172 12.07 -2.87 -14.03
N LEU A 173 12.81 -2.04 -13.31
CA LEU A 173 13.23 -0.73 -13.77
C LEU A 173 14.70 -0.69 -14.19
N GLY A 174 15.54 -1.55 -13.57
CA GLY A 174 17.00 -1.45 -13.69
C GLY A 174 17.47 -0.09 -13.18
N ARG A 175 17.63 0.88 -14.08
CA ARG A 175 17.98 2.27 -13.76
C ARG A 175 16.85 3.20 -14.15
N CYS A 176 16.55 4.18 -13.32
CA CYS A 176 15.45 5.13 -13.55
C CYS A 176 15.64 6.01 -14.81
N ASP A 177 16.90 6.18 -15.26
CA ASP A 177 17.27 6.99 -16.43
C ASP A 177 17.14 6.25 -17.78
N TRP A 178 16.64 5.01 -17.78
CA TRP A 178 16.47 4.24 -19.02
C TRP A 178 15.24 4.63 -19.84
N PHE A 179 14.27 5.25 -19.23
CA PHE A 179 13.00 5.58 -19.89
C PHE A 179 13.04 6.98 -20.52
N ALA A 180 12.25 7.17 -21.57
CA ALA A 180 12.15 8.45 -22.26
C ALA A 180 11.71 9.56 -21.28
N SER A 181 12.19 10.78 -21.56
CA SER A 181 11.78 11.98 -20.82
C SER A 181 10.25 12.12 -20.82
N GLY A 182 9.67 12.47 -19.68
CA GLY A 182 8.22 12.52 -19.49
C GLY A 182 7.58 11.19 -19.09
N SER A 183 8.33 10.08 -19.00
CA SER A 183 7.83 8.86 -18.35
C SER A 183 7.59 9.09 -16.86
N LYS A 184 6.59 8.41 -16.31
CA LYS A 184 6.27 8.46 -14.87
C LYS A 184 6.16 7.06 -14.30
N ILE A 185 6.77 6.86 -13.14
CA ILE A 185 6.76 5.61 -12.40
C ILE A 185 6.15 5.89 -11.04
N ILE A 186 5.12 5.17 -10.67
CA ILE A 186 4.46 5.27 -9.37
C ILE A 186 4.79 4.02 -8.58
N ILE A 187 5.33 4.17 -7.38
CA ILE A 187 5.67 3.07 -6.47
C ILE A 187 4.84 3.20 -5.22
N THR A 188 4.07 2.18 -4.86
CA THR A 188 3.46 2.12 -3.54
C THR A 188 4.24 1.19 -2.63
N THR A 189 4.46 1.60 -1.39
CA THR A 189 5.21 0.82 -0.41
C THR A 189 4.77 1.09 1.02
N ARG A 190 5.08 0.17 1.93
CA ARG A 190 5.00 0.36 3.38
C ARG A 190 6.34 0.77 3.98
N ASP A 191 7.41 0.84 3.17
CA ASP A 191 8.76 1.13 3.59
C ASP A 191 9.26 2.45 2.95
N LYS A 192 9.29 3.52 3.75
CA LYS A 192 9.77 4.84 3.33
C LYS A 192 11.24 4.81 2.92
N HIS A 193 12.07 4.01 3.60
CA HIS A 193 13.51 3.92 3.33
C HIS A 193 13.78 3.44 1.91
N LEU A 194 12.98 2.49 1.42
CA LEU A 194 13.08 1.98 0.06
C LEU A 194 12.96 3.12 -0.99
N LEU A 195 12.10 4.11 -0.75
CA LEU A 195 11.97 5.28 -1.62
C LEU A 195 13.18 6.22 -1.51
N ALA A 196 13.75 6.36 -0.31
CA ALA A 196 14.93 7.19 -0.09
C ALA A 196 16.15 6.67 -0.86
N THR A 197 16.25 5.35 -1.08
CA THR A 197 17.35 4.74 -1.86
C THR A 197 17.31 5.08 -3.36
N LEU A 198 16.16 5.55 -3.88
CA LEU A 198 15.99 6.02 -5.26
C LEU A 198 16.58 7.42 -5.49
N GLY A 199 16.95 8.11 -4.43
CA GLY A 199 17.62 9.41 -4.50
C GLY A 199 16.73 10.54 -5.03
N LYS A 200 17.35 11.53 -5.69
CA LYS A 200 16.68 12.76 -6.12
C LYS A 200 15.65 12.59 -7.24
N CYS A 201 15.63 11.47 -7.92
CA CYS A 201 14.65 11.19 -8.99
C CYS A 201 13.29 10.73 -8.44
N CYS A 202 13.17 10.53 -7.12
CA CYS A 202 11.94 10.11 -6.45
C CYS A 202 11.37 11.22 -5.57
N SER A 203 10.16 11.70 -5.88
CA SER A 203 9.34 12.48 -4.95
C SER A 203 8.52 11.53 -4.09
N THR A 204 8.25 11.89 -2.82
CA THR A 204 7.54 11.01 -1.90
C THR A 204 6.28 11.66 -1.36
N TYR A 205 5.19 10.89 -1.32
CA TYR A 205 3.91 11.29 -0.77
C TYR A 205 3.51 10.34 0.37
N GLU A 206 3.36 10.88 1.58
CA GLU A 206 2.84 10.14 2.72
C GLU A 206 1.32 10.17 2.72
N VAL A 207 0.69 8.99 2.67
CA VAL A 207 -0.76 8.87 2.76
C VAL A 207 -1.20 9.05 4.20
N LYS A 208 -1.93 10.13 4.46
CA LYS A 208 -2.56 10.38 5.76
C LYS A 208 -3.89 9.65 5.87
N GLY A 209 -4.28 9.31 7.11
CA GLY A 209 -5.60 8.78 7.42
C GLY A 209 -6.72 9.70 6.93
N LEU A 210 -7.92 9.15 6.86
CA LEU A 210 -9.13 9.92 6.62
C LEU A 210 -9.39 10.85 7.81
N ASP A 211 -9.85 12.06 7.53
CA ASP A 211 -10.36 12.94 8.58
C ASP A 211 -11.71 12.43 9.13
N GLN A 212 -12.26 13.15 10.09
CA GLN A 212 -13.49 12.72 10.77
C GLN A 212 -14.69 12.65 9.83
N ASP A 213 -14.82 13.61 8.92
CA ASP A 213 -15.95 13.68 7.99
C ASP A 213 -15.82 12.59 6.91
N GLU A 214 -14.62 12.44 6.32
CA GLU A 214 -14.30 11.37 5.38
C GLU A 214 -14.49 9.97 6.01
N ALA A 215 -14.07 9.79 7.26
CA ALA A 215 -14.22 8.54 8.00
C ALA A 215 -15.70 8.22 8.27
N LEU A 216 -16.50 9.23 8.64
CA LEU A 216 -17.94 9.08 8.84
C LEU A 216 -18.65 8.74 7.55
N GLU A 217 -18.30 9.39 6.45
CA GLU A 217 -18.84 9.10 5.13
C GLU A 217 -18.52 7.66 4.71
N LEU A 218 -17.25 7.24 4.78
CA LEU A 218 -16.84 5.90 4.37
C LEU A 218 -17.51 4.81 5.20
N LEU A 219 -17.55 4.95 6.53
CA LEU A 219 -18.27 4.03 7.42
C LEU A 219 -19.75 3.96 7.05
N SER A 220 -20.39 5.11 6.83
CA SER A 220 -21.82 5.21 6.53
C SER A 220 -22.18 4.59 5.19
N MET A 221 -21.33 4.78 4.17
CA MET A 221 -21.52 4.15 2.85
C MET A 221 -21.50 2.63 2.94
N HIS A 222 -20.63 2.05 3.79
CA HIS A 222 -20.55 0.60 3.97
C HIS A 222 -21.65 0.07 4.89
N ALA A 223 -22.01 0.78 5.97
CA ALA A 223 -22.97 0.34 6.96
C ALA A 223 -24.42 0.62 6.58
N PHE A 224 -24.70 1.72 5.88
CA PHE A 224 -26.06 2.20 5.59
C PHE A 224 -26.33 2.42 4.09
N GLN A 225 -25.32 2.27 3.22
CA GLN A 225 -25.39 2.62 1.79
C GLN A 225 -25.82 4.10 1.59
N SER A 226 -25.40 4.96 2.48
CA SER A 226 -25.68 6.39 2.53
C SER A 226 -24.43 7.13 2.97
N ASN A 227 -24.25 8.38 2.52
CA ASN A 227 -23.11 9.22 2.90
C ASN A 227 -23.19 9.74 4.35
N LYS A 228 -24.32 9.54 5.03
CA LYS A 228 -24.52 9.91 6.44
C LYS A 228 -25.16 8.77 7.21
N PRO A 229 -24.82 8.60 8.50
CA PRO A 229 -25.47 7.64 9.35
C PRO A 229 -26.92 8.08 9.62
N LYS A 230 -27.80 7.14 10.00
CA LYS A 230 -29.09 7.47 10.60
C LYS A 230 -28.85 8.23 11.90
N GLU A 231 -29.66 9.24 12.21
CA GLU A 231 -29.50 10.09 13.42
C GLU A 231 -29.33 9.28 14.70
N ASP A 232 -30.11 8.23 14.87
CA ASP A 232 -30.03 7.34 16.04
C ASP A 232 -28.74 6.53 16.15
N TYR A 233 -27.91 6.45 15.10
CA TYR A 233 -26.65 5.71 15.08
C TYR A 233 -25.42 6.61 15.11
N LEU A 234 -25.57 7.94 15.09
CA LEU A 234 -24.46 8.88 15.00
C LEU A 234 -23.43 8.71 16.13
N GLU A 235 -23.90 8.54 17.37
CA GLU A 235 -23.02 8.34 18.54
C GLU A 235 -22.20 7.04 18.39
N LEU A 236 -22.85 5.95 17.98
CA LEU A 236 -22.19 4.65 17.79
C LEU A 236 -21.23 4.68 16.58
N ALA A 237 -21.60 5.37 15.50
CA ALA A 237 -20.74 5.58 14.36
C ALA A 237 -19.46 6.35 14.77
N ASN A 238 -19.59 7.40 15.58
CA ASN A 238 -18.45 8.15 16.11
C ASN A 238 -17.52 7.28 16.97
N ARG A 239 -18.03 6.38 17.81
CA ARG A 239 -17.21 5.43 18.56
C ARG A 239 -16.40 4.51 17.62
N VAL A 240 -17.03 3.97 16.59
CA VAL A 240 -16.36 3.12 15.58
C VAL A 240 -15.27 3.89 14.85
N ILE A 241 -15.54 5.13 14.46
CA ILE A 241 -14.55 6.01 13.78
C ILE A 241 -13.36 6.30 14.70
N GLN A 242 -13.61 6.61 15.97
CA GLN A 242 -12.54 6.83 16.95
C GLN A 242 -11.64 5.60 17.10
N TYR A 243 -12.19 4.39 17.08
CA TYR A 243 -11.41 3.17 17.08
C TYR A 243 -10.61 2.99 15.78
N ALA A 244 -11.23 3.22 14.63
CA ALA A 244 -10.58 3.08 13.33
C ALA A 244 -9.45 4.12 13.08
N ARG A 245 -9.45 5.26 13.81
CA ARG A 245 -8.43 6.32 13.72
C ARG A 245 -8.10 6.73 12.28
N GLY A 246 -9.11 6.84 11.44
CA GLY A 246 -8.95 7.26 10.04
C GLY A 246 -8.34 6.18 9.13
N LEU A 247 -8.18 4.93 9.56
CA LEU A 247 -7.69 3.83 8.71
C LEU A 247 -8.84 3.33 7.80
N PRO A 248 -8.78 3.57 6.45
CA PRO A 248 -9.88 3.20 5.55
C PRO A 248 -10.25 1.73 5.62
N LEU A 249 -9.27 0.84 5.69
CA LEU A 249 -9.50 -0.61 5.78
C LEU A 249 -10.36 -0.97 7.00
N ALA A 250 -10.08 -0.39 8.16
CA ALA A 250 -10.85 -0.64 9.37
C ALA A 250 -12.32 -0.18 9.20
N LEU A 251 -12.52 1.00 8.62
CA LEU A 251 -13.86 1.53 8.37
C LEU A 251 -14.66 0.69 7.38
N VAL A 252 -14.01 0.16 6.34
CA VAL A 252 -14.63 -0.75 5.35
C VAL A 252 -15.08 -2.04 6.02
N ILE A 253 -14.18 -2.71 6.75
CA ILE A 253 -14.46 -3.99 7.43
C ILE A 253 -15.56 -3.82 8.47
N MET A 254 -15.41 -2.82 9.35
CA MET A 254 -16.40 -2.56 10.40
C MET A 254 -17.75 -2.11 9.85
N GLY A 255 -17.74 -1.26 8.82
CA GLY A 255 -18.97 -0.82 8.15
C GLY A 255 -19.72 -1.98 7.50
N ALA A 256 -18.99 -2.91 6.87
CA ALA A 256 -19.57 -4.12 6.28
C ALA A 256 -20.13 -5.07 7.37
N ASP A 257 -19.40 -5.26 8.47
CA ASP A 257 -19.87 -6.09 9.59
C ASP A 257 -21.12 -5.49 10.27
N LEU A 258 -21.20 -4.18 10.37
CA LEU A 258 -22.31 -3.46 11.00
C LEU A 258 -23.53 -3.25 10.08
N ASN A 259 -23.42 -3.57 8.80
CA ASN A 259 -24.52 -3.40 7.83
C ASN A 259 -25.74 -4.27 8.24
N GLY A 260 -26.91 -3.66 8.24
CA GLY A 260 -28.17 -4.34 8.59
C GLY A 260 -28.34 -4.69 10.07
N ARG A 261 -27.38 -4.38 10.96
CA ARG A 261 -27.47 -4.67 12.38
C ARG A 261 -28.31 -3.66 13.13
N THR A 262 -28.98 -4.12 14.20
CA THR A 262 -29.75 -3.29 15.13
C THR A 262 -28.84 -2.44 16.03
N LYS A 263 -29.40 -1.37 16.62
CA LYS A 263 -28.66 -0.48 17.53
C LYS A 263 -28.03 -1.20 18.76
N PRO A 264 -28.70 -2.17 19.44
CA PRO A 264 -28.05 -2.96 20.45
C PRO A 264 -26.88 -3.80 19.94
N GLN A 265 -26.98 -4.35 18.71
CA GLN A 265 -25.87 -5.09 18.08
C GLN A 265 -24.68 -4.17 17.73
N TRP A 266 -24.95 -2.95 17.26
CA TRP A 266 -23.92 -1.94 17.06
C TRP A 266 -23.17 -1.60 18.33
N ARG A 267 -23.90 -1.41 19.45
CA ARG A 267 -23.28 -1.15 20.75
C ARG A 267 -22.38 -2.30 21.19
N SER A 268 -22.90 -3.52 21.12
CA SER A 268 -22.12 -4.72 21.46
C SER A 268 -20.89 -4.90 20.57
N ALA A 269 -21.01 -4.60 19.27
CA ALA A 269 -19.88 -4.66 18.33
C ALA A 269 -18.83 -3.60 18.64
N ALA A 270 -19.24 -2.34 18.92
CA ALA A 270 -18.31 -1.29 19.31
C ALA A 270 -17.54 -1.65 20.59
N ASP A 271 -18.24 -2.17 21.64
CA ASP A 271 -17.63 -2.65 22.88
C ASP A 271 -16.64 -3.81 22.61
N LYS A 272 -16.95 -4.68 21.64
CA LYS A 272 -16.06 -5.78 21.23
C LYS A 272 -14.80 -5.23 20.55
N TYR A 273 -14.94 -4.32 19.58
CA TYR A 273 -13.79 -3.76 18.83
C TYR A 273 -12.79 -3.07 19.77
N GLU A 274 -13.25 -2.38 20.80
CA GLU A 274 -12.39 -1.73 21.78
C GLU A 274 -11.55 -2.73 22.61
N ARG A 275 -12.02 -3.97 22.77
CA ARG A 275 -11.40 -5.00 23.61
C ARG A 275 -10.66 -6.08 22.84
N ILE A 276 -11.21 -6.48 21.69
CA ILE A 276 -10.75 -7.61 20.91
C ILE A 276 -10.43 -7.12 19.48
N PRO A 277 -9.17 -7.22 19.06
CA PRO A 277 -8.78 -6.85 17.70
C PRO A 277 -9.57 -7.61 16.64
N ASN A 278 -9.86 -6.95 15.54
CA ASN A 278 -10.43 -7.61 14.37
C ASN A 278 -9.33 -8.36 13.60
N GLU A 279 -9.48 -9.68 13.42
CA GLU A 279 -8.48 -10.54 12.81
C GLU A 279 -8.08 -10.12 11.38
N GLU A 280 -9.03 -9.66 10.55
CA GLU A 280 -8.73 -9.25 9.18
C GLU A 280 -7.87 -7.99 9.15
N ILE A 281 -8.16 -7.04 10.04
CA ILE A 281 -7.36 -5.82 10.19
C ILE A 281 -5.96 -6.18 10.69
N GLN A 282 -5.88 -7.05 11.70
CA GLN A 282 -4.61 -7.48 12.27
C GLN A 282 -3.71 -8.16 11.24
N LYS A 283 -4.20 -9.15 10.50
CA LYS A 283 -3.42 -9.85 9.46
C LYS A 283 -2.76 -8.90 8.46
N ILE A 284 -3.44 -7.81 8.07
CA ILE A 284 -2.87 -6.83 7.14
C ILE A 284 -1.80 -5.97 7.82
N LEU A 285 -1.96 -5.63 9.09
CA LEU A 285 -0.98 -4.86 9.86
C LEU A 285 0.25 -5.71 10.22
N GLU A 286 0.05 -6.98 10.56
CA GLU A 286 1.09 -7.97 10.89
C GLU A 286 2.12 -8.13 9.77
N ILE A 287 1.74 -8.00 8.50
CA ILE A 287 2.68 -8.09 7.37
C ILE A 287 3.88 -7.14 7.54
N SER A 288 3.67 -5.95 8.08
CA SER A 288 4.76 -4.99 8.31
C SER A 288 5.61 -5.36 9.54
N TYR A 289 5.01 -5.95 10.56
CA TYR A 289 5.68 -6.46 11.76
C TYR A 289 6.51 -7.71 11.46
N GLU A 290 5.97 -8.66 10.67
CA GLU A 290 6.70 -9.87 10.26
C GLU A 290 7.94 -9.56 9.39
N GLY A 291 7.99 -8.41 8.76
CA GLY A 291 9.16 -7.93 8.02
C GLY A 291 10.26 -7.31 8.91
N LEU A 292 10.14 -7.36 10.25
CA LEU A 292 11.13 -6.93 11.23
C LEU A 292 12.00 -8.10 11.67
N ASP A 293 13.24 -7.82 12.07
CA ASP A 293 14.05 -8.79 12.79
C ASP A 293 13.63 -8.91 14.27
N GLU A 294 14.23 -9.86 15.02
CA GLU A 294 13.82 -10.13 16.39
C GLU A 294 14.10 -8.94 17.34
N ILE A 295 15.16 -8.16 17.12
CA ILE A 295 15.45 -6.96 17.90
C ILE A 295 14.43 -5.87 17.62
N GLU A 296 14.15 -5.62 16.35
CA GLU A 296 13.15 -4.66 15.89
C GLU A 296 11.74 -5.02 16.38
N LYS A 297 11.37 -6.32 16.37
CA LYS A 297 10.13 -6.84 16.94
C LYS A 297 10.03 -6.55 18.44
N ASN A 298 11.11 -6.77 19.19
CA ASN A 298 11.13 -6.47 20.62
C ASN A 298 10.95 -4.98 20.89
N ILE A 299 11.62 -4.09 20.15
CA ILE A 299 11.43 -2.64 20.26
C ILE A 299 9.99 -2.24 19.96
N PHE A 300 9.39 -2.81 18.89
CA PHE A 300 8.00 -2.55 18.54
C PHE A 300 7.04 -2.94 19.69
N LEU A 301 7.23 -4.13 20.28
CA LEU A 301 6.40 -4.63 21.37
C LEU A 301 6.56 -3.80 22.64
N ASP A 302 7.78 -3.33 22.96
CA ASP A 302 8.04 -2.44 24.08
C ASP A 302 7.33 -1.09 23.91
N ILE A 303 7.39 -0.52 22.71
CA ILE A 303 6.68 0.72 22.41
C ILE A 303 5.15 0.51 22.51
N ALA A 304 4.65 -0.58 21.97
CA ALA A 304 3.22 -0.90 22.01
C ALA A 304 2.67 -1.11 23.44
N CYS A 305 3.46 -1.74 24.30
CA CYS A 305 3.06 -2.05 25.66
C CYS A 305 3.27 -0.88 26.65
N PHE A 306 4.40 -0.16 26.52
CA PHE A 306 4.85 0.76 27.56
C PHE A 306 5.13 2.18 27.10
N PHE A 307 5.66 2.41 25.88
CA PHE A 307 6.33 3.66 25.54
C PHE A 307 5.60 4.55 24.53
N LYS A 308 4.39 4.18 24.10
CA LYS A 308 3.56 5.08 23.28
C LYS A 308 3.25 6.37 24.04
N GLY A 309 3.59 7.51 23.44
CA GLY A 309 3.40 8.84 24.02
C GLY A 309 4.59 9.37 24.84
N PHE A 310 5.64 8.56 25.06
CA PHE A 310 6.86 8.98 25.74
C PHE A 310 7.83 9.71 24.80
N PHE A 311 8.71 10.54 25.35
CA PHE A 311 9.77 11.17 24.59
C PHE A 311 10.72 10.15 24.00
N LYS A 312 11.05 10.30 22.73
CA LYS A 312 11.91 9.37 21.98
C LYS A 312 13.25 9.15 22.64
N GLU A 313 13.91 10.23 23.08
CA GLU A 313 15.22 10.17 23.73
C GLU A 313 15.19 9.32 25.01
N TYR A 314 14.19 9.53 25.88
CA TYR A 314 13.99 8.75 27.10
C TYR A 314 13.81 7.24 26.79
N VAL A 315 13.02 6.92 25.76
CA VAL A 315 12.81 5.53 25.33
C VAL A 315 14.10 4.93 24.77
N MET A 316 14.87 5.70 24.01
CA MET A 316 16.14 5.25 23.48
C MET A 316 17.13 4.89 24.59
N ASP A 317 17.20 5.67 25.68
CA ASP A 317 18.06 5.37 26.82
C ASP A 317 17.69 4.04 27.49
N ILE A 318 16.38 3.79 27.69
CA ILE A 318 15.90 2.53 28.28
C ILE A 318 16.22 1.34 27.39
N LEU A 319 15.89 1.44 26.09
CA LEU A 319 16.11 0.35 25.13
C LEU A 319 17.61 0.08 24.94
N ASN A 320 18.46 1.11 25.03
CA ASN A 320 19.90 0.95 24.96
C ASN A 320 20.46 0.22 26.20
N ALA A 321 19.90 0.48 27.38
CA ALA A 321 20.25 -0.26 28.60
C ALA A 321 19.82 -1.74 28.54
N CYS A 322 18.91 -2.10 27.62
CA CYS A 322 18.50 -3.48 27.33
C CYS A 322 19.23 -4.11 26.13
N ASP A 323 20.31 -3.52 25.64
CA ASP A 323 21.10 -3.98 24.47
C ASP A 323 20.30 -4.15 23.16
N LEU A 324 19.22 -3.36 22.97
CA LEU A 324 18.32 -3.46 21.81
C LEU A 324 18.71 -2.55 20.63
N HIS A 325 19.88 -1.88 20.66
CA HIS A 325 20.35 -1.01 19.58
C HIS A 325 19.29 -0.02 19.04
N PRO A 326 18.65 0.82 19.89
CA PRO A 326 17.45 1.56 19.58
C PRO A 326 17.60 2.60 18.46
N ILE A 327 18.79 3.13 18.20
CA ILE A 327 19.04 4.11 17.14
C ILE A 327 18.60 3.54 15.78
N TYR A 328 19.06 2.35 15.46
CA TYR A 328 18.69 1.68 14.21
C TYR A 328 17.27 1.11 14.26
N GLY A 329 16.90 0.43 15.34
CA GLY A 329 15.60 -0.22 15.48
C GLY A 329 14.43 0.75 15.43
N ILE A 330 14.48 1.88 16.16
CA ILE A 330 13.45 2.92 16.11
C ILE A 330 13.37 3.54 14.71
N GLN A 331 14.53 3.82 14.06
CA GLN A 331 14.53 4.32 12.69
C GLN A 331 13.85 3.34 11.73
N LYS A 332 14.11 2.05 11.88
CA LYS A 332 13.47 1.00 11.07
C LYS A 332 11.96 0.96 11.25
N LEU A 333 11.47 1.14 12.49
CA LEU A 333 10.03 1.23 12.75
C LEU A 333 9.39 2.46 12.10
N PHE A 334 10.08 3.61 12.06
CA PHE A 334 9.66 4.80 11.30
C PHE A 334 9.60 4.51 9.80
N ASP A 335 10.65 3.90 9.26
CA ASP A 335 10.74 3.56 7.83
C ASP A 335 9.61 2.62 7.39
N LYS A 336 9.23 1.68 8.26
CA LYS A 336 8.11 0.74 8.07
C LYS A 336 6.73 1.35 8.35
N CYS A 337 6.65 2.64 8.68
CA CYS A 337 5.40 3.32 9.04
C CYS A 337 4.65 2.67 10.23
N LEU A 338 5.37 2.02 11.15
CA LEU A 338 4.81 1.39 12.34
C LEU A 338 4.69 2.37 13.51
N ILE A 339 5.57 3.37 13.56
CA ILE A 339 5.55 4.46 14.53
C ILE A 339 5.74 5.81 13.83
N THR A 340 5.37 6.88 14.52
CA THR A 340 5.64 8.27 14.13
C THR A 340 6.06 9.07 15.37
N VAL A 341 6.43 10.33 15.20
CA VAL A 341 6.63 11.28 16.31
C VAL A 341 5.71 12.46 16.17
N ASP A 342 5.33 13.06 17.30
CA ASP A 342 4.62 14.32 17.31
C ASP A 342 5.60 15.53 17.26
N GLN A 343 5.04 16.73 17.33
CA GLN A 343 5.81 17.98 17.32
C GLN A 343 6.73 18.18 18.55
N TYR A 344 6.56 17.36 19.57
CA TYR A 344 7.35 17.35 20.81
C TYR A 344 8.33 16.19 20.89
N ASP A 345 8.58 15.50 19.77
CA ASP A 345 9.44 14.30 19.68
C ASP A 345 8.98 13.14 20.58
N ARG A 346 7.67 12.97 20.78
CA ARG A 346 7.09 11.82 21.48
C ARG A 346 6.74 10.72 20.49
N LEU A 347 7.07 9.48 20.83
CA LEU A 347 6.74 8.32 20.02
C LEU A 347 5.22 8.09 19.95
N LEU A 348 4.69 8.07 18.75
CA LEU A 348 3.30 7.76 18.47
C LEU A 348 3.19 6.44 17.71
N MET A 349 2.13 5.72 17.99
CA MET A 349 1.77 4.49 17.30
C MET A 349 0.26 4.47 17.07
N HIS A 350 -0.17 4.07 15.89
CA HIS A 350 -1.60 3.91 15.60
C HIS A 350 -2.24 2.94 16.59
N ASP A 351 -3.44 3.21 17.11
CA ASP A 351 -4.09 2.40 18.15
C ASP A 351 -4.27 0.93 17.71
N LEU A 352 -4.57 0.68 16.44
CA LEU A 352 -4.68 -0.68 15.90
C LEU A 352 -3.33 -1.42 15.88
N LEU A 353 -2.21 -0.73 15.63
CA LEU A 353 -0.86 -1.32 15.74
C LEU A 353 -0.50 -1.59 17.20
N GLN A 354 -0.85 -0.69 18.10
CA GLN A 354 -0.68 -0.90 19.54
C GLN A 354 -1.48 -2.11 20.02
N GLN A 355 -2.74 -2.21 19.60
CA GLN A 355 -3.60 -3.33 19.94
C GLN A 355 -3.05 -4.65 19.41
N MET A 356 -2.57 -4.66 18.15
CA MET A 356 -1.90 -5.80 17.54
C MET A 356 -0.67 -6.24 18.35
N GLY A 357 0.23 -5.33 18.71
CA GLY A 357 1.40 -5.66 19.53
C GLY A 357 1.04 -6.25 20.88
N ARG A 358 0.04 -5.68 21.55
CA ARG A 358 -0.48 -6.19 22.82
C ARG A 358 -1.14 -7.56 22.67
N ASP A 359 -1.80 -7.83 21.56
CA ASP A 359 -2.43 -9.11 21.29
C ASP A 359 -1.40 -10.20 21.01
N ILE A 360 -0.33 -9.89 20.28
CA ILE A 360 0.82 -10.78 20.09
C ILE A 360 1.35 -11.26 21.45
N ILE A 361 1.54 -10.35 22.41
CA ILE A 361 1.99 -10.71 23.76
C ILE A 361 0.94 -11.55 24.51
N ARG A 362 -0.35 -11.26 24.36
CA ARG A 362 -1.41 -12.10 24.97
C ARG A 362 -1.41 -13.52 24.44
N GLN A 363 -1.08 -13.69 23.16
CA GLN A 363 -1.04 -14.99 22.49
C GLN A 363 0.19 -15.83 22.88
N GLU A 364 1.26 -15.23 23.42
CA GLU A 364 2.41 -15.98 23.96
C GLU A 364 1.95 -16.98 25.05
N SER A 365 1.11 -16.53 25.98
CA SER A 365 0.47 -17.39 26.97
C SER A 365 -0.91 -16.83 27.35
N PRO A 366 -2.01 -17.31 26.72
CA PRO A 366 -3.36 -16.81 26.97
C PRO A 366 -3.84 -16.99 28.39
N GLN A 367 -3.45 -18.10 29.06
CA GLN A 367 -3.93 -18.49 30.38
C GLN A 367 -2.96 -18.17 31.51
N MET A 368 -1.66 -18.21 31.24
CA MET A 368 -0.61 -18.08 32.26
C MET A 368 0.06 -16.71 32.14
N LEU A 369 -0.47 -15.72 32.86
CA LEU A 369 0.01 -14.32 32.76
C LEU A 369 1.51 -14.17 33.06
N GLY A 370 2.06 -14.97 33.99
CA GLY A 370 3.47 -14.92 34.41
C GLY A 370 4.45 -15.46 33.38
N GLU A 371 3.98 -16.11 32.32
CA GLU A 371 4.81 -16.61 31.19
C GLU A 371 4.88 -15.63 30.03
N ARG A 372 4.11 -14.53 30.07
CA ARG A 372 4.16 -13.50 29.04
C ARG A 372 5.44 -12.68 29.15
N SER A 373 6.05 -12.36 28.03
CA SER A 373 7.27 -11.55 27.99
C SER A 373 7.06 -10.11 28.51
N ARG A 374 5.81 -9.60 28.47
CA ARG A 374 5.44 -8.24 28.89
C ARG A 374 4.08 -8.19 29.58
N LEU A 375 3.99 -7.40 30.67
CA LEU A 375 2.75 -7.09 31.37
C LEU A 375 2.58 -5.58 31.48
N TRP A 376 1.54 -5.02 30.86
CA TRP A 376 1.29 -3.57 30.81
C TRP A 376 0.00 -3.15 31.55
N CYS A 377 -0.84 -4.11 31.94
CA CYS A 377 -2.09 -3.86 32.65
C CYS A 377 -1.88 -4.03 34.15
N TYR A 378 -2.34 -3.05 34.93
CA TYR A 378 -2.18 -3.11 36.39
C TYR A 378 -2.76 -4.38 37.00
N GLU A 379 -3.97 -4.78 36.56
CA GLU A 379 -4.67 -5.96 37.05
C GLU A 379 -3.85 -7.24 36.81
N ASP A 380 -3.23 -7.37 35.62
CA ASP A 380 -2.40 -8.53 35.26
C ASP A 380 -1.12 -8.56 36.10
N VAL A 381 -0.44 -7.42 36.23
CA VAL A 381 0.77 -7.27 37.06
C VAL A 381 0.45 -7.61 38.53
N HIS A 382 -0.60 -7.01 39.08
CA HIS A 382 -1.02 -7.26 40.47
C HIS A 382 -1.32 -8.74 40.70
N LYS A 383 -2.02 -9.40 39.77
CA LYS A 383 -2.35 -10.82 39.87
C LYS A 383 -1.10 -11.70 39.87
N VAL A 384 -0.17 -11.44 38.96
CA VAL A 384 1.10 -12.20 38.87
C VAL A 384 1.94 -12.03 40.13
N LEU A 385 2.07 -10.82 40.68
CA LEU A 385 2.84 -10.55 41.87
C LEU A 385 2.19 -11.14 43.13
N THR A 386 0.87 -11.08 43.27
CA THR A 386 0.15 -11.61 44.45
C THR A 386 0.06 -13.12 44.45
N GLN A 387 0.03 -13.75 43.28
CA GLN A 387 -0.06 -15.22 43.16
C GLN A 387 1.31 -15.91 43.05
N ASN A 388 2.41 -15.16 43.08
CA ASN A 388 3.79 -15.66 42.94
C ASN A 388 3.98 -16.55 41.69
N THR A 389 3.30 -16.22 40.59
CA THR A 389 3.32 -17.00 39.33
C THR A 389 4.36 -16.47 38.34
N VAL A 390 5.40 -15.77 38.83
CA VAL A 390 6.51 -15.30 37.97
C VAL A 390 7.37 -16.52 37.64
N CYS A 391 7.36 -16.95 36.37
CA CYS A 391 8.40 -17.83 35.86
C CYS A 391 9.63 -16.97 35.54
N ILE A 392 10.71 -17.11 36.31
CA ILE A 392 12.03 -16.58 35.95
C ILE A 392 12.58 -17.54 34.89
N ILE A 393 12.57 -17.10 33.63
CA ILE A 393 13.25 -17.78 32.51
C ILE A 393 14.68 -17.26 32.45
#